data_dc999b42e986368944688d46b039e268
#
_entry.id   dc999b42e986368944688d46b039e268
#
_cell.length_a   1.000
_cell.length_b   1.000
_cell.length_c   1.000
_cell.angle_alpha   90.00
_cell.angle_beta   90.00
_cell.angle_gamma   90.00
#
_symmetry.space_group_name_H-M   'P 1'
#
loop_
_entity.id
_entity.type
_entity.pdbx_description
1 polymer ?
#
loop_
_entity_poly.entity_id
_entity_poly.type
_entity_poly.pdbx_seq_one_letter_code
_entity_poly.pdbx_strand_id
1 'polypeptide(L)'
;MNATSTQFKNLLTPEIERNVAAALAEDVGSGDLTAQLVPAEAQTRATVIARENAVLCGTAWFERSFKQLDPCITVTWQAGDGDRVVPDQVLCEIAGPARALLTGERTALNFLQLLSGVATKAAQYAAVVARTHA
;
A
#
# COMPACT_ATOMS: atom_id res chain seq x y z
N MET A 1 18.51 12.27 -11.91
CA MET A 1 17.16 12.12 -11.44
C MET A 1 16.94 10.93 -10.52
N ASN A 2 17.44 9.77 -10.88
CA ASN A 2 17.27 8.56 -10.08
C ASN A 2 18.01 8.63 -8.74
N ALA A 3 19.18 9.26 -8.67
CA ALA A 3 19.93 9.39 -7.43
C ALA A 3 19.15 10.20 -6.38
N THR A 4 18.52 11.31 -6.79
CA THR A 4 17.72 12.13 -5.87
C THR A 4 16.50 11.37 -5.36
N SER A 5 15.81 10.63 -6.24
CA SER A 5 14.66 9.83 -5.87
C SER A 5 15.04 8.73 -4.88
N THR A 6 16.18 8.05 -5.11
CA THR A 6 16.69 7.00 -4.22
C THR A 6 17.06 7.57 -2.86
N GLN A 7 17.74 8.73 -2.81
CA GLN A 7 18.09 9.39 -1.56
C GLN A 7 16.86 9.77 -0.75
N PHE A 8 15.83 10.30 -1.42
CA PHE A 8 14.59 10.67 -0.77
C PHE A 8 13.89 9.44 -0.16
N LYS A 9 13.83 8.34 -0.92
CA LYS A 9 13.27 7.09 -0.41
C LYS A 9 14.03 6.57 0.81
N ASN A 10 15.35 6.65 0.79
CA ASN A 10 16.17 6.22 1.92
C ASN A 10 15.92 7.06 3.17
N LEU A 11 15.69 8.36 3.02
CA LEU A 11 15.35 9.23 4.15
C LEU A 11 13.96 8.90 4.71
N LEU A 12 13.03 8.48 3.88
CA LEU A 12 11.66 8.14 4.31
C LEU A 12 11.56 6.76 4.95
N THR A 13 12.49 5.86 4.67
CA THR A 13 12.38 4.47 5.14
C THR A 13 12.15 4.36 6.65
N PRO A 14 12.91 5.07 7.53
CA PRO A 14 12.64 4.98 8.97
C PRO A 14 11.26 5.47 9.35
N GLU A 15 10.74 6.51 8.70
CA GLU A 15 9.40 7.02 8.95
C GLU A 15 8.34 6.01 8.54
N ILE A 16 8.50 5.40 7.36
CA ILE A 16 7.59 4.36 6.88
C ILE A 16 7.54 3.21 7.88
N GLU A 17 8.70 2.75 8.34
CA GLU A 17 8.79 1.67 9.31
C GLU A 17 8.05 2.00 10.61
N ARG A 18 8.21 3.22 11.13
CA ARG A 18 7.53 3.64 12.35
C ARG A 18 6.03 3.77 12.16
N ASN A 19 5.60 4.37 11.04
CA ASN A 19 4.19 4.55 10.74
C ASN A 19 3.48 3.20 10.62
N VAL A 20 4.11 2.26 9.92
CA VAL A 20 3.56 0.92 9.72
C VAL A 20 3.49 0.16 11.04
N ALA A 21 4.55 0.21 11.85
CA ALA A 21 4.58 -0.46 13.14
C ALA A 21 3.46 0.05 14.06
N ALA A 22 3.26 1.37 14.11
CA ALA A 22 2.22 1.97 14.94
C ALA A 22 0.81 1.56 14.46
N ALA A 23 0.58 1.58 13.15
CA ALA A 23 -0.71 1.21 12.57
C ALA A 23 -1.02 -0.27 12.81
N LEU A 24 -0.04 -1.14 12.62
CA LEU A 24 -0.21 -2.58 12.88
C LEU A 24 -0.51 -2.83 14.36
N ALA A 25 0.15 -2.12 15.27
CA ALA A 25 -0.10 -2.27 16.70
C ALA A 25 -1.56 -1.96 17.07
N GLU A 26 -2.17 -0.98 16.40
CA GLU A 26 -3.58 -0.65 16.62
C GLU A 26 -4.52 -1.68 16.00
N ASP A 27 -4.20 -2.18 14.81
CA ASP A 27 -5.12 -2.99 14.01
C ASP A 27 -5.06 -4.49 14.30
N VAL A 28 -3.92 -4.99 14.79
CA VAL A 28 -3.69 -6.43 14.96
C VAL A 28 -4.68 -7.08 15.94
N GLY A 29 -5.13 -6.35 16.97
CA GLY A 29 -6.00 -6.91 17.99
C GLY A 29 -7.26 -7.60 17.44
N SER A 30 -7.95 -7.00 16.46
CA SER A 30 -9.17 -7.58 15.87
C SER A 30 -8.89 -8.51 14.70
N GLY A 31 -7.82 -8.27 13.95
CA GLY A 31 -7.43 -9.11 12.81
C GLY A 31 -6.88 -10.46 13.23
N ASP A 32 -6.26 -10.52 14.40
CA ASP A 32 -5.60 -11.72 14.90
C ASP A 32 -6.57 -12.88 15.14
N LEU A 33 -7.76 -12.59 15.66
CA LEU A 33 -8.77 -13.61 15.90
C LEU A 33 -9.22 -14.29 14.60
N THR A 34 -9.46 -13.51 13.56
CA THR A 34 -9.85 -14.05 12.26
C THR A 34 -8.73 -14.87 11.63
N ALA A 35 -7.49 -14.38 11.73
CA ALA A 35 -6.33 -15.07 11.19
C ALA A 35 -6.13 -16.45 11.84
N GLN A 36 -6.44 -16.59 13.12
CA GLN A 36 -6.30 -17.86 13.84
C GLN A 36 -7.23 -18.96 13.33
N LEU A 37 -8.30 -18.61 12.63
CA LEU A 37 -9.23 -19.58 12.03
C LEU A 37 -8.63 -20.25 10.79
N VAL A 38 -7.54 -19.73 10.27
CA VAL A 38 -6.86 -20.27 9.09
C VAL A 38 -5.70 -21.15 9.56
N PRO A 39 -5.47 -22.31 8.92
CA PRO A 39 -4.31 -23.15 9.26
C PRO A 39 -2.99 -22.37 9.16
N ALA A 40 -2.08 -22.62 10.11
CA ALA A 40 -0.82 -21.87 10.20
C ALA A 40 0.05 -22.00 8.94
N GLU A 41 -0.02 -23.14 8.26
CA GLU A 41 0.76 -23.44 7.06
C GLU A 41 0.06 -23.06 5.74
N ALA A 42 -1.16 -22.52 5.81
CA ALA A 42 -1.90 -22.15 4.60
C ALA A 42 -1.20 -21.01 3.86
N GLN A 43 -1.08 -21.17 2.55
CA GLN A 43 -0.55 -20.16 1.64
C GLN A 43 -1.68 -19.65 0.76
N THR A 44 -1.63 -18.37 0.39
CA THR A 44 -2.66 -17.80 -0.47
C THR A 44 -2.09 -16.71 -1.35
N ARG A 45 -2.90 -16.31 -2.33
CA ARG A 45 -2.65 -15.19 -3.21
C ARG A 45 -3.84 -14.26 -3.20
N ALA A 46 -3.59 -12.98 -3.39
CA ALA A 46 -4.66 -12.01 -3.55
C ALA A 46 -4.25 -10.96 -4.57
N THR A 47 -5.25 -10.40 -5.25
CA THR A 47 -5.05 -9.36 -6.24
C THR A 47 -5.70 -8.08 -5.74
N VAL A 48 -4.97 -6.97 -5.82
CA VAL A 48 -5.49 -5.65 -5.46
C VAL A 48 -5.82 -4.90 -6.72
N ILE A 49 -7.06 -4.44 -6.83
CA ILE A 49 -7.54 -3.70 -7.99
C ILE A 49 -8.00 -2.30 -7.58
N ALA A 50 -7.92 -1.37 -8.51
CA ALA A 50 -8.49 -0.03 -8.33
C ALA A 50 -10.00 -0.10 -8.49
N ARG A 51 -10.74 0.67 -7.68
CA ARG A 51 -12.20 0.74 -7.79
C ARG A 51 -12.66 2.00 -8.49
N GLU A 52 -11.81 3.01 -8.58
CA GLU A 52 -12.14 4.28 -9.21
C GLU A 52 -10.90 4.89 -9.84
N ASN A 53 -11.09 5.95 -10.63
CA ASN A 53 -9.97 6.71 -11.18
C ASN A 53 -9.22 7.39 -10.03
N ALA A 54 -7.90 7.23 -10.02
CA ALA A 54 -7.08 7.78 -8.96
C ALA A 54 -5.62 7.92 -9.41
N VAL A 55 -4.84 8.61 -8.60
CA VAL A 55 -3.37 8.60 -8.69
C VAL A 55 -2.87 7.69 -7.58
N LEU A 56 -2.14 6.65 -7.94
CA LEU A 56 -1.62 5.68 -6.97
C LEU A 56 -0.52 6.31 -6.13
N CYS A 57 -0.57 6.09 -4.82
CA CYS A 57 0.47 6.53 -3.90
C CYS A 57 0.46 5.66 -2.65
N GLY A 58 1.64 5.44 -2.06
CA GLY A 58 1.75 4.70 -0.81
C GLY A 58 2.16 3.25 -0.98
N THR A 59 2.73 2.87 -2.13
CA THR A 59 3.15 1.48 -2.36
C THR A 59 4.14 0.98 -1.31
N ALA A 60 5.05 1.84 -0.85
CA ALA A 60 6.03 1.46 0.17
C ALA A 60 5.37 1.15 1.52
N TRP A 61 4.38 1.94 1.93
CA TRP A 61 3.62 1.68 3.17
C TRP A 61 2.82 0.39 3.07
N PHE A 62 2.17 0.17 1.93
CA PHE A 62 1.43 -1.06 1.66
C PHE A 62 2.34 -2.28 1.79
N GLU A 63 3.46 -2.26 1.11
CA GLU A 63 4.40 -3.37 1.09
C GLU A 63 4.99 -3.64 2.48
N ARG A 64 5.39 -2.58 3.20
CA ARG A 64 5.95 -2.72 4.54
C ARG A 64 4.95 -3.24 5.56
N SER A 65 3.67 -2.96 5.37
CA SER A 65 2.62 -3.48 6.25
C SER A 65 2.60 -5.01 6.27
N PHE A 66 2.84 -5.62 5.11
CA PHE A 66 2.94 -7.08 5.04
C PHE A 66 4.32 -7.58 5.46
N LYS A 67 5.38 -6.93 5.01
CA LYS A 67 6.76 -7.37 5.29
C LYS A 67 7.12 -7.33 6.77
N GLN A 68 6.57 -6.40 7.54
CA GLN A 68 6.78 -6.37 8.98
C GLN A 68 6.12 -7.55 9.69
N LEU A 69 5.00 -8.05 9.15
CA LEU A 69 4.33 -9.22 9.69
C LEU A 69 5.02 -10.51 9.30
N ASP A 70 5.44 -10.62 8.05
CA ASP A 70 6.11 -11.81 7.55
C ASP A 70 6.96 -11.46 6.33
N PRO A 71 8.31 -11.57 6.44
CA PRO A 71 9.19 -11.25 5.31
C PRO A 71 9.02 -12.17 4.10
N CYS A 72 8.36 -13.32 4.27
CA CYS A 72 8.11 -14.25 3.16
C CYS A 72 6.99 -13.79 2.22
N ILE A 73 6.20 -12.80 2.62
CA ILE A 73 5.16 -12.25 1.75
C ILE A 73 5.82 -11.54 0.57
N THR A 74 5.34 -11.83 -0.63
CA THR A 74 5.79 -11.15 -1.85
C THR A 74 4.69 -10.23 -2.37
N VAL A 75 5.09 -9.05 -2.83
CA VAL A 75 4.19 -8.07 -3.45
C VAL A 75 4.74 -7.76 -4.83
N THR A 76 3.96 -8.06 -5.86
CA THR A 76 4.36 -7.83 -7.26
C THR A 76 3.49 -6.70 -7.82
N TRP A 77 4.09 -5.54 -8.03
CA TRP A 77 3.39 -4.35 -8.50
C TRP A 77 3.26 -4.34 -10.02
N GLN A 78 2.09 -3.92 -10.50
CA GLN A 78 1.84 -3.65 -11.92
C GLN A 78 1.63 -2.16 -12.19
N ALA A 79 1.61 -1.35 -11.15
CA ALA A 79 1.56 0.10 -11.22
C ALA A 79 2.46 0.66 -10.13
N GLY A 80 2.87 1.91 -10.26
CA GLY A 80 3.76 2.56 -9.30
C GLY A 80 3.20 3.88 -8.78
N ASP A 81 3.85 4.40 -7.75
CA ASP A 81 3.47 5.70 -7.20
C ASP A 81 3.50 6.77 -8.28
N GLY A 82 2.44 7.58 -8.34
CA GLY A 82 2.29 8.63 -9.35
C GLY A 82 1.56 8.18 -10.60
N ASP A 83 1.34 6.90 -10.81
CA ASP A 83 0.59 6.41 -11.97
C ASP A 83 -0.89 6.72 -11.83
N ARG A 84 -1.51 7.10 -12.94
CA ARG A 84 -2.96 7.21 -13.02
C ARG A 84 -3.54 5.83 -13.24
N VAL A 85 -4.50 5.46 -12.41
CA VAL A 85 -5.16 4.15 -12.47
C VAL A 85 -6.65 4.34 -12.76
N VAL A 86 -7.26 3.31 -13.33
CA VAL A 86 -8.67 3.31 -13.72
C VAL A 86 -9.38 2.15 -13.03
N PRO A 87 -10.74 2.19 -12.95
CA PRO A 87 -11.48 1.10 -12.33
C PRO A 87 -11.11 -0.26 -12.92
N ASP A 88 -11.03 -1.25 -12.06
CA ASP A 88 -10.70 -2.65 -12.35
C ASP A 88 -9.26 -2.92 -12.79
N GLN A 89 -8.42 -1.90 -12.82
CA GLN A 89 -7.01 -2.08 -13.11
C GLN A 89 -6.33 -2.82 -11.95
N VAL A 90 -5.53 -3.83 -12.27
CA VAL A 90 -4.74 -4.56 -11.28
C VAL A 90 -3.56 -3.68 -10.83
N LEU A 91 -3.48 -3.45 -9.53
CA LEU A 91 -2.39 -2.66 -8.94
C LEU A 91 -1.23 -3.55 -8.52
N CYS A 92 -1.52 -4.67 -7.88
CA CYS A 92 -0.50 -5.63 -7.45
C CYS A 92 -1.11 -7.00 -7.16
N GLU A 93 -0.24 -7.98 -7.04
CA GLU A 93 -0.55 -9.29 -6.51
C GLU A 93 0.26 -9.51 -5.25
N ILE A 94 -0.35 -10.08 -4.23
CA ILE A 94 0.32 -10.46 -2.99
C ILE A 94 0.21 -11.96 -2.79
N ALA A 95 1.27 -12.56 -2.27
CA ALA A 95 1.32 -13.99 -2.03
C ALA A 95 2.13 -14.29 -0.77
N GLY A 96 1.70 -15.28 -0.02
CA GLY A 96 2.40 -15.69 1.17
C GLY A 96 1.51 -16.38 2.19
N PRO A 97 1.95 -16.45 3.46
CA PRO A 97 1.17 -17.07 4.52
C PRO A 97 -0.19 -16.38 4.68
N ALA A 98 -1.25 -17.18 4.62
CA ALA A 98 -2.61 -16.65 4.65
C ALA A 98 -2.91 -15.86 5.93
N ARG A 99 -2.41 -16.31 7.08
CA ARG A 99 -2.60 -15.61 8.35
C ARG A 99 -2.04 -14.19 8.31
N ALA A 100 -0.81 -14.05 7.80
CA ALA A 100 -0.15 -12.75 7.72
C ALA A 100 -0.86 -11.83 6.73
N LEU A 101 -1.33 -12.37 5.61
CA LEU A 101 -2.11 -11.58 4.64
C LEU A 101 -3.41 -11.06 5.26
N LEU A 102 -4.13 -11.90 5.99
CA LEU A 102 -5.36 -11.48 6.66
C LEU A 102 -5.10 -10.43 7.74
N THR A 103 -4.05 -10.62 8.52
CA THR A 103 -3.70 -9.68 9.60
C THR A 103 -3.31 -8.31 9.05
N GLY A 104 -2.56 -8.27 7.95
CA GLY A 104 -2.03 -7.03 7.40
C GLY A 104 -2.93 -6.29 6.43
N GLU A 105 -3.98 -6.95 5.92
CA GLU A 105 -4.79 -6.42 4.83
C GLU A 105 -5.38 -5.04 5.13
N ARG A 106 -6.03 -4.88 6.26
CA ARG A 106 -6.67 -3.61 6.62
C ARG A 106 -5.66 -2.48 6.69
N THR A 107 -4.56 -2.70 7.38
CA THR A 107 -3.51 -1.68 7.53
C THR A 107 -2.91 -1.29 6.19
N ALA A 108 -2.57 -2.27 5.37
CA ALA A 108 -1.98 -2.04 4.06
C ALA A 108 -2.92 -1.25 3.15
N LEU A 109 -4.19 -1.67 3.07
CA LEU A 109 -5.18 -1.00 2.23
C LEU A 109 -5.49 0.40 2.74
N ASN A 110 -5.55 0.61 4.05
CA ASN A 110 -5.78 1.94 4.62
C ASN A 110 -4.70 2.92 4.20
N PHE A 111 -3.43 2.54 4.25
CA PHE A 111 -2.35 3.40 3.76
C PHE A 111 -2.50 3.71 2.28
N LEU A 112 -2.74 2.70 1.48
CA LEU A 112 -2.84 2.87 0.02
C LEU A 112 -4.01 3.78 -0.35
N GLN A 113 -5.16 3.60 0.27
CA GLN A 113 -6.35 4.41 0.03
C GLN A 113 -6.15 5.85 0.48
N LEU A 114 -5.60 6.06 1.67
CA LEU A 114 -5.38 7.40 2.21
C LEU A 114 -4.39 8.19 1.35
N LEU A 115 -3.24 7.60 1.07
CA LEU A 115 -2.18 8.30 0.34
C LEU A 115 -2.55 8.49 -1.13
N SER A 116 -3.22 7.53 -1.75
CA SER A 116 -3.74 7.69 -3.11
C SER A 116 -4.83 8.76 -3.17
N GLY A 117 -5.69 8.85 -2.16
CA GLY A 117 -6.70 9.90 -2.07
C GLY A 117 -6.08 11.30 -2.02
N VAL A 118 -5.04 11.47 -1.23
CA VAL A 118 -4.31 12.74 -1.13
C VAL A 118 -3.63 13.06 -2.47
N ALA A 119 -2.97 12.09 -3.09
CA ALA A 119 -2.30 12.28 -4.37
C ALA A 119 -3.28 12.63 -5.48
N THR A 120 -4.47 12.02 -5.47
CA THR A 120 -5.51 12.30 -6.45
C THR A 120 -6.00 13.74 -6.33
N LYS A 121 -6.27 14.20 -5.11
CA LYS A 121 -6.68 15.59 -4.88
C LYS A 121 -5.59 16.58 -5.26
N ALA A 122 -4.35 16.27 -4.93
CA ALA A 122 -3.21 17.11 -5.29
C ALA A 122 -3.07 17.24 -6.82
N ALA A 123 -3.25 16.14 -7.55
CA ALA A 123 -3.20 16.14 -9.01
C ALA A 123 -4.33 16.97 -9.62
N GLN A 124 -5.55 16.88 -9.06
CA GLN A 124 -6.70 17.68 -9.50
C GLN A 124 -6.44 19.17 -9.28
N TYR A 125 -5.92 19.53 -8.12
CA TYR A 125 -5.59 20.92 -7.81
C TYR A 125 -4.52 21.46 -8.74
N ALA A 126 -3.47 20.71 -8.98
CA ALA A 126 -2.40 21.11 -9.89
C ALA A 126 -2.91 21.35 -11.32
N ALA A 127 -3.84 20.51 -11.79
CA ALA A 127 -4.45 20.67 -13.11
C ALA A 127 -5.26 21.98 -13.21
N VAL A 128 -6.00 22.34 -12.16
CA VAL A 128 -6.76 23.60 -12.12
C VAL A 128 -5.82 24.79 -12.14
N VAL A 129 -4.77 24.76 -11.34
CA VAL A 129 -3.77 25.86 -11.29
C VAL A 129 -3.08 26.03 -12.64
N ALA A 130 -2.70 24.92 -13.28
CA ALA A 130 -2.07 24.95 -14.60
C ALA A 130 -2.98 25.62 -15.65
N ARG A 131 -4.28 25.29 -15.63
CA ARG A 131 -5.24 25.91 -16.55
C ARG A 131 -5.43 27.39 -16.28
N THR A 132 -5.38 27.80 -15.01
CA THR A 132 -5.53 29.20 -14.62
C THR A 132 -4.36 30.05 -15.12
N HIS A 133 -3.17 29.49 -15.15
CA HIS A 133 -1.96 30.20 -15.58
C HIS A 133 -1.61 30.00 -17.05
N ALA A 134 -2.32 29.16 -17.74
CA ALA A 134 -2.14 28.97 -19.17
C ALA A 134 -2.84 30.07 -19.93
#